data_a78a6af376eeaf98f060c704f1fc7165
#
_entry.id   a78a6af376eeaf98f060c704f1fc7165
#
_cell.length_a   1.000
_cell.length_b   1.000
_cell.length_c   1.000
_cell.angle_alpha   90.00
_cell.angle_beta   90.00
_cell.angle_gamma   90.00
#
_symmetry.space_group_name_H-M   'P 1'
#
loop_
_entity.id
_entity.type
_entity.pdbx_description
1 polymer ?
#
loop_
_entity_poly.entity_id
_entity_poly.type
_entity_poly.pdbx_seq_one_letter_code
_entity_poly.pdbx_strand_id
1 'polypeptide(L)'
;DEAGNLAQVTNPAGGVVRYVYDDSHRMTAWYDENGHRVVANEYDGEGRVIQQTDAEGGVVTLAYEQMAGGGQTTATDAEGNVTVYTYDENYRTTKIAYPDGTFEERSYNTAGYLAGRLDRTGVETTYTYDGKGRVTQEKRQDGATRTYAYNTAGKMTQSTDYDGGKTGYTYDGQNRLTSVTDAEGGQTSYTYDEKNRLVAVKDANGNTTSYTYDGACVTSMTDGAGNTWNYTYDAMNRLLTVTDPTGGITANTYDALGRVIKETDAAGAVTVYTYDPAGAVTAITDKEGQTSTFTYDAMNRMLSGTDPLGNTLTYTYDGNGNRLTQTDAEQQTIQYTYDAMNRVTETADAKGAVQKNTYDGADRILTVTDRLGNAESYTYDPVKQSMVSAADREGNVTSYE
;
A
#
# COMPACT_ATOMS: atom_id res chain seq x y z
N ASP A 1 -28.74 13.32 -12.42
CA ASP A 1 -29.73 12.90 -13.39
C ASP A 1 -31.16 13.26 -12.91
N GLU A 2 -32.14 13.00 -13.72
CA GLU A 2 -33.56 13.28 -13.38
C GLU A 2 -34.07 12.47 -12.18
N ALA A 3 -33.46 11.31 -11.91
CA ALA A 3 -33.78 10.45 -10.76
C ALA A 3 -33.09 10.90 -9.44
N GLY A 4 -32.29 11.97 -9.50
CA GLY A 4 -31.59 12.52 -8.35
C GLY A 4 -30.24 11.86 -8.03
N ASN A 5 -29.73 11.01 -8.91
CA ASN A 5 -28.39 10.39 -8.74
C ASN A 5 -27.29 11.37 -9.23
N LEU A 6 -26.09 11.25 -8.66
CA LEU A 6 -24.91 11.97 -9.13
C LEU A 6 -24.46 11.43 -10.48
N ALA A 7 -24.83 12.08 -11.58
CA ALA A 7 -24.53 11.59 -12.92
C ALA A 7 -23.11 11.93 -13.40
N GLN A 8 -22.56 13.06 -12.96
CA GLN A 8 -21.20 13.46 -13.33
C GLN A 8 -20.55 14.43 -12.35
N VAL A 9 -19.22 14.44 -12.35
CA VAL A 9 -18.38 15.45 -11.66
C VAL A 9 -17.42 16.03 -12.67
N THR A 10 -17.33 17.35 -12.75
CA THR A 10 -16.34 18.05 -13.59
C THR A 10 -15.26 18.62 -12.69
N ASN A 11 -14.00 18.30 -12.97
CA ASN A 11 -12.85 18.82 -12.23
C ASN A 11 -12.44 20.23 -12.73
N PRO A 12 -11.56 20.97 -12.02
CA PRO A 12 -11.13 22.32 -12.41
C PRO A 12 -10.43 22.44 -13.77
N ALA A 13 -9.91 21.34 -14.31
CA ALA A 13 -9.29 21.31 -15.64
C ALA A 13 -10.29 20.93 -16.75
N GLY A 14 -11.58 20.72 -16.40
CA GLY A 14 -12.63 20.36 -17.35
C GLY A 14 -12.79 18.87 -17.61
N GLY A 15 -11.99 18.01 -16.96
CA GLY A 15 -12.15 16.56 -17.01
C GLY A 15 -13.46 16.13 -16.35
N VAL A 16 -14.15 15.14 -16.93
CA VAL A 16 -15.48 14.69 -16.51
C VAL A 16 -15.47 13.23 -16.13
N VAL A 17 -15.73 12.95 -14.85
CA VAL A 17 -16.08 11.61 -14.36
C VAL A 17 -17.60 11.44 -14.49
N ARG A 18 -18.05 10.30 -15.04
CA ARG A 18 -19.49 10.03 -15.28
C ARG A 18 -19.91 8.73 -14.60
N TYR A 19 -21.11 8.74 -14.01
CA TYR A 19 -21.71 7.61 -13.30
C TYR A 19 -23.02 7.22 -13.97
N VAL A 20 -23.30 5.91 -14.06
CA VAL A 20 -24.52 5.33 -14.63
C VAL A 20 -25.19 4.48 -13.56
N TYR A 21 -26.51 4.58 -13.49
CA TYR A 21 -27.32 3.90 -12.48
C TYR A 21 -28.46 3.14 -13.14
N ASP A 22 -28.95 2.10 -12.47
CA ASP A 22 -30.20 1.43 -12.81
C ASP A 22 -31.43 2.12 -12.14
N ASP A 23 -32.61 1.60 -12.42
CA ASP A 23 -33.87 2.14 -11.88
C ASP A 23 -33.98 1.99 -10.34
N SER A 24 -33.13 1.20 -9.71
CA SER A 24 -33.03 1.04 -8.26
C SER A 24 -31.95 1.93 -7.61
N HIS A 25 -31.42 2.91 -8.35
CA HIS A 25 -30.37 3.83 -7.92
C HIS A 25 -29.02 3.13 -7.62
N ARG A 26 -28.78 1.94 -8.15
CA ARG A 26 -27.52 1.21 -8.00
C ARG A 26 -26.58 1.58 -9.14
N MET A 27 -25.30 1.89 -8.82
CA MET A 27 -24.31 2.27 -9.83
C MET A 27 -23.94 1.06 -10.71
N THR A 28 -24.33 1.08 -11.98
CA THR A 28 -24.03 0.02 -12.93
C THR A 28 -22.72 0.23 -13.69
N ALA A 29 -22.23 1.49 -13.79
CA ALA A 29 -20.93 1.78 -14.36
C ALA A 29 -20.44 3.16 -13.94
N TRP A 30 -19.11 3.37 -13.99
CA TRP A 30 -18.56 4.72 -14.00
C TRP A 30 -17.39 4.83 -14.99
N TYR A 31 -17.14 6.07 -15.45
CA TYR A 31 -16.17 6.41 -16.48
C TYR A 31 -15.23 7.48 -15.95
N ASP A 32 -13.92 7.34 -16.24
CA ASP A 32 -12.89 8.31 -15.89
C ASP A 32 -12.92 9.54 -16.82
N GLU A 33 -11.99 10.48 -16.60
CA GLU A 33 -11.84 11.71 -17.39
C GLU A 33 -11.33 11.43 -18.82
N ASN A 34 -10.74 10.27 -19.10
CA ASN A 34 -10.36 9.81 -20.43
C ASN A 34 -11.57 9.20 -21.19
N GLY A 35 -12.67 8.97 -20.48
CA GLY A 35 -13.88 8.33 -20.99
C GLY A 35 -13.82 6.81 -20.99
N HIS A 36 -12.83 6.19 -20.34
CA HIS A 36 -12.78 4.75 -20.16
C HIS A 36 -13.83 4.31 -19.13
N ARG A 37 -14.52 3.22 -19.41
CA ARG A 37 -15.41 2.60 -18.43
C ARG A 37 -14.57 1.85 -17.41
N VAL A 38 -14.31 2.48 -16.25
CA VAL A 38 -13.42 1.93 -15.21
C VAL A 38 -13.99 0.68 -14.56
N VAL A 39 -15.32 0.64 -14.37
CA VAL A 39 -16.01 -0.53 -13.83
C VAL A 39 -17.43 -0.62 -14.35
N ALA A 40 -17.91 -1.85 -14.52
CA ALA A 40 -19.33 -2.18 -14.68
C ALA A 40 -19.75 -3.20 -13.62
N ASN A 41 -20.93 -2.99 -12.99
CA ASN A 41 -21.49 -3.84 -11.96
C ASN A 41 -22.80 -4.48 -12.41
N GLU A 42 -22.96 -5.77 -12.08
CA GLU A 42 -24.24 -6.48 -12.15
C GLU A 42 -24.71 -6.84 -10.75
N TYR A 43 -26.03 -6.87 -10.56
CA TYR A 43 -26.64 -7.07 -9.23
C TYR A 43 -27.66 -8.21 -9.27
N ASP A 44 -27.77 -8.92 -8.15
CA ASP A 44 -28.84 -9.87 -7.93
C ASP A 44 -30.17 -9.16 -7.53
N GLY A 45 -31.22 -9.97 -7.34
CA GLY A 45 -32.54 -9.48 -6.92
C GLY A 45 -32.58 -8.87 -5.51
N GLU A 46 -31.53 -9.09 -4.69
CA GLU A 46 -31.39 -8.53 -3.35
C GLU A 46 -30.51 -7.26 -3.34
N GLY A 47 -29.99 -6.85 -4.52
CA GLY A 47 -29.18 -5.64 -4.70
C GLY A 47 -27.70 -5.83 -4.38
N ARG A 48 -27.22 -7.06 -4.25
CA ARG A 48 -25.79 -7.35 -4.05
C ARG A 48 -25.10 -7.47 -5.39
N VAL A 49 -23.84 -7.01 -5.49
CA VAL A 49 -23.01 -7.17 -6.69
C VAL A 49 -22.71 -8.65 -6.90
N ILE A 50 -23.05 -9.19 -8.07
CA ILE A 50 -22.73 -10.57 -8.46
C ILE A 50 -21.60 -10.63 -9.51
N GLN A 51 -21.39 -9.52 -10.24
CA GLN A 51 -20.30 -9.41 -11.20
C GLN A 51 -19.79 -7.99 -11.26
N GLN A 52 -18.49 -7.86 -11.36
CA GLN A 52 -17.79 -6.61 -11.63
C GLN A 52 -16.84 -6.81 -12.81
N THR A 53 -16.95 -5.96 -13.82
CA THR A 53 -16.07 -5.98 -15.00
C THR A 53 -15.24 -4.71 -14.98
N ASP A 54 -13.93 -4.82 -15.06
CA ASP A 54 -13.00 -3.70 -15.14
C ASP A 54 -12.90 -3.09 -16.55
N ALA A 55 -12.02 -2.10 -16.72
CA ALA A 55 -11.87 -1.37 -17.97
C ALA A 55 -11.26 -2.21 -19.10
N GLU A 56 -10.49 -3.24 -18.80
CA GLU A 56 -9.83 -4.14 -19.75
C GLU A 56 -10.60 -5.44 -19.96
N GLY A 57 -11.79 -5.57 -19.34
CA GLY A 57 -12.66 -6.73 -19.48
C GLY A 57 -12.38 -7.85 -18.48
N GLY A 58 -11.51 -7.63 -17.50
CA GLY A 58 -11.32 -8.55 -16.38
C GLY A 58 -12.61 -8.67 -15.56
N VAL A 59 -13.03 -9.90 -15.24
CA VAL A 59 -14.31 -10.17 -14.60
C VAL A 59 -14.09 -10.79 -13.22
N VAL A 60 -14.60 -10.14 -12.18
CA VAL A 60 -14.74 -10.71 -10.84
C VAL A 60 -16.19 -11.10 -10.63
N THR A 61 -16.45 -12.34 -10.20
CA THR A 61 -17.81 -12.79 -9.85
C THR A 61 -17.93 -13.06 -8.36
N LEU A 62 -19.13 -12.79 -7.80
CA LEU A 62 -19.46 -12.99 -6.41
C LEU A 62 -20.72 -13.86 -6.30
N ALA A 63 -20.60 -14.98 -5.60
CA ALA A 63 -21.74 -15.84 -5.27
C ALA A 63 -21.99 -15.85 -3.76
N TYR A 64 -23.25 -15.73 -3.38
CA TYR A 64 -23.67 -15.59 -1.98
C TYR A 64 -24.50 -16.79 -1.57
N GLU A 65 -24.15 -17.43 -0.48
CA GLU A 65 -24.90 -18.54 0.09
C GLU A 65 -25.24 -18.23 1.55
N GLN A 66 -26.53 -18.37 1.88
CA GLN A 66 -27.00 -18.25 3.26
C GLN A 66 -26.90 -19.63 3.93
N MET A 67 -26.26 -19.66 5.11
CA MET A 67 -26.04 -20.87 5.90
C MET A 67 -26.67 -20.73 7.28
N ALA A 68 -26.87 -21.85 7.98
CA ALA A 68 -27.30 -21.78 9.38
C ALA A 68 -26.21 -21.13 10.26
N GLY A 69 -26.57 -20.02 10.91
CA GLY A 69 -25.65 -19.26 11.78
C GLY A 69 -24.72 -18.29 11.04
N GLY A 70 -25.01 -17.97 9.76
CA GLY A 70 -24.22 -17.01 8.99
C GLY A 70 -24.36 -17.17 7.49
N GLY A 71 -23.27 -17.12 6.75
CA GLY A 71 -23.26 -17.31 5.31
C GLY A 71 -21.86 -17.38 4.72
N GLN A 72 -21.84 -17.48 3.39
CA GLN A 72 -20.62 -17.58 2.62
C GLN A 72 -20.69 -16.68 1.39
N THR A 73 -19.55 -16.08 1.04
CA THR A 73 -19.36 -15.39 -0.23
C THR A 73 -18.18 -16.06 -0.96
N THR A 74 -18.42 -16.53 -2.16
CA THR A 74 -17.39 -17.03 -3.07
C THR A 74 -17.04 -15.93 -4.05
N ALA A 75 -15.80 -15.49 -4.06
CA ALA A 75 -15.25 -14.53 -5.02
C ALA A 75 -14.35 -15.27 -6.01
N THR A 76 -14.62 -15.11 -7.31
CA THR A 76 -13.74 -15.62 -8.37
C THR A 76 -13.14 -14.44 -9.11
N ASP A 77 -11.83 -14.37 -9.18
CA ASP A 77 -11.09 -13.29 -9.84
C ASP A 77 -11.07 -13.48 -11.39
N ALA A 78 -10.46 -12.53 -12.11
CA ALA A 78 -10.42 -12.53 -13.56
C ALA A 78 -9.61 -13.70 -14.17
N GLU A 79 -8.73 -14.33 -13.41
CA GLU A 79 -7.97 -15.52 -13.81
C GLU A 79 -8.64 -16.84 -13.35
N GLY A 80 -9.82 -16.74 -12.70
CA GLY A 80 -10.58 -17.90 -12.23
C GLY A 80 -10.16 -18.43 -10.87
N ASN A 81 -9.32 -17.73 -10.12
CA ASN A 81 -8.91 -18.11 -8.77
C ASN A 81 -10.03 -17.82 -7.78
N VAL A 82 -10.28 -18.77 -6.88
CA VAL A 82 -11.43 -18.72 -5.97
C VAL A 82 -11.00 -18.44 -4.55
N THR A 83 -11.53 -17.37 -3.96
CA THR A 83 -11.45 -17.07 -2.53
C THR A 83 -12.81 -17.20 -1.89
N VAL A 84 -12.90 -17.91 -0.76
CA VAL A 84 -14.15 -18.15 -0.05
C VAL A 84 -14.13 -17.48 1.31
N TYR A 85 -15.11 -16.61 1.55
CA TYR A 85 -15.31 -15.90 2.83
C TYR A 85 -16.50 -16.51 3.55
N THR A 86 -16.29 -17.05 4.74
CA THR A 86 -17.36 -17.50 5.65
C THR A 86 -17.56 -16.45 6.74
N TYR A 87 -18.79 -16.15 7.10
CA TYR A 87 -19.14 -15.17 8.13
C TYR A 87 -20.26 -15.70 9.03
N ASP A 88 -20.30 -15.19 10.25
CA ASP A 88 -21.31 -15.52 11.23
C ASP A 88 -22.62 -14.72 11.01
N GLU A 89 -23.62 -14.93 11.88
CA GLU A 89 -24.92 -14.23 11.85
C GLU A 89 -24.85 -12.70 11.97
N ASN A 90 -23.70 -12.17 12.47
CA ASN A 90 -23.43 -10.74 12.58
C ASN A 90 -22.58 -10.21 11.41
N TYR A 91 -22.45 -11.00 10.33
CA TYR A 91 -21.63 -10.69 9.15
C TYR A 91 -20.14 -10.48 9.46
N ARG A 92 -19.61 -11.08 10.53
CA ARG A 92 -18.19 -11.02 10.86
C ARG A 92 -17.49 -12.21 10.22
N THR A 93 -16.42 -11.98 9.47
CA THR A 93 -15.65 -13.04 8.80
C THR A 93 -15.07 -14.00 9.83
N THR A 94 -15.43 -15.29 9.74
CA THR A 94 -14.93 -16.35 10.60
C THR A 94 -13.89 -17.22 9.91
N LYS A 95 -13.91 -17.30 8.56
CA LYS A 95 -12.91 -18.04 7.77
C LYS A 95 -12.72 -17.39 6.41
N ILE A 96 -11.49 -17.38 5.93
CA ILE A 96 -11.12 -17.07 4.54
C ILE A 96 -10.32 -18.26 4.02
N ALA A 97 -10.82 -18.92 2.97
CA ALA A 97 -10.08 -19.95 2.25
C ALA A 97 -9.54 -19.36 0.94
N TYR A 98 -8.25 -19.50 0.73
CA TYR A 98 -7.51 -18.92 -0.39
C TYR A 98 -7.33 -19.90 -1.55
N PRO A 99 -7.06 -19.42 -2.78
CA PRO A 99 -6.91 -20.26 -3.96
C PRO A 99 -5.76 -21.29 -3.87
N ASP A 100 -4.72 -21.02 -3.08
CA ASP A 100 -3.58 -21.93 -2.86
C ASP A 100 -3.87 -23.04 -1.83
N GLY A 101 -5.12 -23.11 -1.32
CA GLY A 101 -5.57 -24.08 -0.32
C GLY A 101 -5.26 -23.69 1.12
N THR A 102 -4.57 -22.60 1.36
CA THR A 102 -4.37 -22.05 2.73
C THR A 102 -5.65 -21.40 3.24
N PHE A 103 -5.73 -21.15 4.53
CA PHE A 103 -6.88 -20.45 5.11
C PHE A 103 -6.51 -19.67 6.37
N GLU A 104 -7.32 -18.67 6.70
CA GLU A 104 -7.36 -17.98 7.99
C GLU A 104 -8.66 -18.30 8.72
N GLU A 105 -8.61 -18.40 10.04
CA GLU A 105 -9.82 -18.48 10.88
C GLU A 105 -9.81 -17.39 11.95
N ARG A 106 -11.00 -16.90 12.30
CA ARG A 106 -11.22 -15.85 13.29
C ARG A 106 -12.36 -16.25 14.22
N SER A 107 -12.15 -16.05 15.50
CA SER A 107 -13.18 -16.20 16.53
C SER A 107 -13.44 -14.87 17.24
N TYR A 108 -14.67 -14.68 17.72
CA TYR A 108 -15.07 -13.44 18.35
C TYR A 108 -15.65 -13.72 19.75
N ASN A 109 -15.39 -12.81 20.70
CA ASN A 109 -15.99 -12.89 22.02
C ASN A 109 -17.44 -12.40 22.02
N THR A 110 -18.11 -12.53 23.15
CA THR A 110 -19.53 -12.12 23.32
C THR A 110 -19.77 -10.62 23.11
N ALA A 111 -18.74 -9.78 23.25
CA ALA A 111 -18.81 -8.34 22.96
C ALA A 111 -18.56 -8.02 21.48
N GLY A 112 -18.26 -9.03 20.63
CA GLY A 112 -17.99 -8.86 19.22
C GLY A 112 -16.55 -8.53 18.87
N TYR A 113 -15.63 -8.50 19.82
CA TYR A 113 -14.19 -8.29 19.55
C TYR A 113 -13.51 -9.59 19.13
N LEU A 114 -12.46 -9.49 18.29
CA LEU A 114 -11.66 -10.62 17.84
C LEU A 114 -11.02 -11.32 19.04
N ALA A 115 -11.41 -12.56 19.31
CA ALA A 115 -10.88 -13.34 20.44
C ALA A 115 -9.67 -14.20 20.05
N GLY A 116 -9.65 -14.70 18.81
CA GLY A 116 -8.55 -15.50 18.28
C GLY A 116 -8.45 -15.40 16.77
N ARG A 117 -7.26 -15.60 16.26
CA ARG A 117 -6.94 -15.69 14.83
C ARG A 117 -5.98 -16.85 14.61
N LEU A 118 -6.31 -17.71 13.67
CA LEU A 118 -5.38 -18.65 13.04
C LEU A 118 -4.97 -18.05 11.69
N ASP A 119 -3.70 -17.83 11.47
CA ASP A 119 -3.22 -17.28 10.20
C ASP A 119 -2.95 -18.39 9.16
N ARG A 120 -2.60 -18.01 7.93
CA ARG A 120 -2.34 -18.92 6.81
C ARG A 120 -1.16 -19.88 7.04
N THR A 121 -0.28 -19.59 7.99
CA THR A 121 0.82 -20.49 8.38
C THR A 121 0.46 -21.44 9.52
N GLY A 122 -0.78 -21.34 10.04
CA GLY A 122 -1.26 -22.15 11.16
C GLY A 122 -0.86 -21.60 12.54
N VAL A 123 -0.43 -20.35 12.63
CA VAL A 123 -0.12 -19.70 13.91
C VAL A 123 -1.38 -19.15 14.53
N GLU A 124 -1.68 -19.64 15.74
CA GLU A 124 -2.79 -19.11 16.53
C GLU A 124 -2.33 -17.94 17.42
N THR A 125 -3.12 -16.86 17.39
CA THR A 125 -2.98 -15.69 18.28
C THR A 125 -4.30 -15.40 18.96
N THR A 126 -4.31 -15.24 20.28
CA THR A 126 -5.47 -14.87 21.07
C THR A 126 -5.34 -13.45 21.61
N TYR A 127 -6.49 -12.79 21.84
CA TYR A 127 -6.56 -11.37 22.21
C TYR A 127 -7.36 -11.19 23.49
N THR A 128 -6.90 -10.32 24.37
CA THR A 128 -7.66 -9.87 25.54
C THR A 128 -7.86 -8.35 25.49
N TYR A 129 -8.93 -7.91 26.13
CA TYR A 129 -9.40 -6.53 26.05
C TYR A 129 -9.68 -5.96 27.43
N ASP A 130 -9.55 -4.65 27.56
CA ASP A 130 -10.06 -3.94 28.73
C ASP A 130 -11.58 -3.68 28.62
N GLY A 131 -12.16 -3.12 29.66
CA GLY A 131 -13.59 -2.80 29.70
C GLY A 131 -14.06 -1.72 28.70
N LYS A 132 -13.13 -1.12 27.92
CA LYS A 132 -13.42 -0.15 26.85
C LYS A 132 -13.20 -0.74 25.44
N GLY A 133 -12.90 -2.05 25.34
CA GLY A 133 -12.67 -2.74 24.08
C GLY A 133 -11.30 -2.50 23.44
N ARG A 134 -10.31 -2.06 24.21
CA ARG A 134 -8.93 -1.91 23.72
C ARG A 134 -8.13 -3.18 24.01
N VAL A 135 -7.32 -3.62 23.04
CA VAL A 135 -6.45 -4.79 23.23
C VAL A 135 -5.45 -4.51 24.35
N THR A 136 -5.42 -5.38 25.36
CA THR A 136 -4.43 -5.32 26.45
C THR A 136 -3.35 -6.38 26.32
N GLN A 137 -3.64 -7.49 25.61
CA GLN A 137 -2.69 -8.55 25.37
C GLN A 137 -3.01 -9.28 24.06
N GLU A 138 -1.96 -9.61 23.34
CA GLU A 138 -1.91 -10.63 22.30
C GLU A 138 -1.07 -11.78 22.82
N LYS A 139 -1.52 -13.02 22.64
CA LYS A 139 -0.78 -14.21 23.04
C LYS A 139 -0.72 -15.19 21.88
N ARG A 140 0.50 -15.52 21.45
CA ARG A 140 0.74 -16.54 20.44
C ARG A 140 0.68 -17.96 21.03
N GLN A 141 0.55 -18.96 20.17
CA GLN A 141 0.48 -20.37 20.56
C GLN A 141 1.72 -20.89 21.31
N ASP A 142 2.91 -20.29 21.12
CA ASP A 142 4.14 -20.60 21.89
C ASP A 142 4.10 -20.04 23.31
N GLY A 143 3.07 -19.29 23.66
CA GLY A 143 2.90 -18.64 24.95
C GLY A 143 3.51 -17.24 25.04
N ALA A 144 4.27 -16.78 24.04
CA ALA A 144 4.81 -15.43 24.00
C ALA A 144 3.68 -14.41 23.95
N THR A 145 3.86 -13.29 24.66
CA THR A 145 2.84 -12.27 24.81
C THR A 145 3.36 -10.88 24.44
N ARG A 146 2.52 -10.13 23.74
CA ARG A 146 2.65 -8.68 23.57
C ARG A 146 1.58 -8.02 24.42
N THR A 147 1.95 -6.97 25.19
CA THR A 147 1.00 -6.30 26.09
C THR A 147 0.95 -4.79 25.86
N TYR A 148 -0.20 -4.20 26.22
CA TYR A 148 -0.47 -2.79 26.00
C TYR A 148 -1.11 -2.19 27.25
N ALA A 149 -0.59 -1.04 27.69
CA ALA A 149 -1.17 -0.25 28.78
C ALA A 149 -1.68 1.10 28.26
N TYR A 150 -2.74 1.59 28.85
CA TYR A 150 -3.40 2.83 28.44
C TYR A 150 -3.67 3.74 29.64
N ASN A 151 -3.63 5.05 29.40
CA ASN A 151 -4.11 6.02 30.39
C ASN A 151 -5.65 6.16 30.37
N THR A 152 -6.17 6.97 31.29
CA THR A 152 -7.61 7.23 31.42
C THR A 152 -8.22 7.88 30.18
N ALA A 153 -7.42 8.64 29.40
CA ALA A 153 -7.82 9.26 28.13
C ALA A 153 -7.79 8.28 26.94
N GLY A 154 -7.36 7.02 27.16
CA GLY A 154 -7.31 6.00 26.10
C GLY A 154 -6.03 6.01 25.25
N LYS A 155 -5.04 6.81 25.60
CA LYS A 155 -3.75 6.82 24.93
C LYS A 155 -2.86 5.69 25.45
N MET A 156 -2.15 4.99 24.55
CA MET A 156 -1.19 3.94 24.92
C MET A 156 -0.03 4.56 25.70
N THR A 157 0.27 4.05 26.89
CA THR A 157 1.37 4.51 27.73
C THR A 157 2.57 3.57 27.71
N GLN A 158 2.34 2.30 27.37
CA GLN A 158 3.39 1.30 27.21
C GLN A 158 2.94 0.21 26.25
N SER A 159 3.84 -0.28 25.43
CA SER A 159 3.77 -1.59 24.78
C SER A 159 4.95 -2.43 25.23
N THR A 160 4.74 -3.74 25.38
CA THR A 160 5.81 -4.73 25.58
C THR A 160 5.68 -5.71 24.42
N ASP A 161 6.74 -5.92 23.66
CA ASP A 161 6.75 -6.85 22.54
C ASP A 161 6.89 -8.32 22.97
N TYR A 162 6.91 -9.25 22.02
CA TYR A 162 7.00 -10.67 22.31
C TYR A 162 8.33 -11.10 22.96
N ASP A 163 9.40 -10.33 22.78
CA ASP A 163 10.73 -10.58 23.35
C ASP A 163 10.92 -9.85 24.69
N GLY A 164 9.90 -9.14 25.15
CA GLY A 164 9.89 -8.42 26.42
C GLY A 164 10.41 -6.98 26.34
N GLY A 165 10.79 -6.51 25.15
CA GLY A 165 11.19 -5.13 24.91
C GLY A 165 10.04 -4.16 25.20
N LYS A 166 10.32 -3.08 25.93
CA LYS A 166 9.29 -2.12 26.36
C LYS A 166 9.45 -0.78 25.68
N THR A 167 8.39 -0.30 25.04
CA THR A 167 8.31 1.07 24.54
C THR A 167 7.34 1.87 25.39
N GLY A 168 7.82 2.99 25.94
CA GLY A 168 7.03 3.91 26.78
C GLY A 168 6.60 5.15 26.01
N TYR A 169 5.40 5.65 26.34
CA TYR A 169 4.81 6.84 25.71
C TYR A 169 4.34 7.81 26.78
N THR A 170 4.68 9.08 26.66
CA THR A 170 4.18 10.12 27.57
C THR A 170 3.39 11.18 26.80
N TYR A 171 2.49 11.82 27.52
CA TYR A 171 1.56 12.79 26.93
C TYR A 171 1.43 14.00 27.83
N ASP A 172 1.16 15.16 27.26
CA ASP A 172 0.82 16.36 28.00
C ASP A 172 -0.65 16.42 28.41
N GLY A 173 -1.03 17.48 29.08
CA GLY A 173 -2.42 17.70 29.54
C GLY A 173 -3.45 17.85 28.40
N GLN A 174 -3.01 18.02 27.15
CA GLN A 174 -3.84 18.07 25.95
C GLN A 174 -3.84 16.74 25.21
N ASN A 175 -3.26 15.68 25.79
CA ASN A 175 -3.10 14.34 25.20
C ASN A 175 -2.24 14.31 23.92
N ARG A 176 -1.30 15.25 23.74
CA ARG A 176 -0.30 15.22 22.67
C ARG A 176 0.90 14.39 23.15
N LEU A 177 1.49 13.59 22.26
CA LEU A 177 2.65 12.75 22.56
C LEU A 177 3.88 13.64 22.84
N THR A 178 4.44 13.56 24.04
CA THR A 178 5.62 14.37 24.43
C THR A 178 6.90 13.58 24.42
N SER A 179 6.87 12.25 24.63
CA SER A 179 8.04 11.41 24.39
C SER A 179 7.69 9.97 24.06
N VAL A 180 8.64 9.33 23.36
CA VAL A 180 8.72 7.88 23.18
C VAL A 180 10.05 7.42 23.75
N THR A 181 10.05 6.39 24.59
CA THR A 181 11.25 5.74 25.11
C THR A 181 11.27 4.30 24.58
N ASP A 182 12.32 3.93 23.84
CA ASP A 182 12.49 2.58 23.28
C ASP A 182 12.96 1.56 24.34
N ALA A 183 13.14 0.30 23.92
CA ALA A 183 13.52 -0.79 24.81
C ALA A 183 14.94 -0.64 25.37
N GLU A 184 15.84 0.04 24.68
CA GLU A 184 17.22 0.34 25.08
C GLU A 184 17.31 1.58 25.97
N GLY A 185 16.19 2.29 26.19
CA GLY A 185 16.12 3.51 26.98
C GLY A 185 16.39 4.79 26.17
N GLY A 186 16.54 4.69 24.87
CA GLY A 186 16.65 5.84 23.98
C GLY A 186 15.35 6.65 23.97
N GLN A 187 15.45 7.97 24.18
CA GLN A 187 14.26 8.82 24.25
C GLN A 187 14.20 9.83 23.11
N THR A 188 13.09 9.81 22.37
CA THR A 188 12.70 10.87 21.42
C THR A 188 11.64 11.75 22.07
N SER A 189 11.84 13.08 22.05
CA SER A 189 10.93 14.06 22.67
C SER A 189 10.32 15.00 21.62
N TYR A 190 9.07 15.42 21.86
CA TYR A 190 8.26 16.24 20.97
C TYR A 190 7.80 17.50 21.69
N THR A 191 7.94 18.65 21.04
CA THR A 191 7.50 19.95 21.58
C THR A 191 6.49 20.56 20.63
N TYR A 192 5.45 21.18 21.18
CA TYR A 192 4.36 21.77 20.41
C TYR A 192 4.14 23.23 20.78
N ASP A 193 3.68 24.02 19.83
CA ASP A 193 3.23 25.39 20.08
C ASP A 193 1.80 25.46 20.63
N GLU A 194 1.32 26.66 20.89
CA GLU A 194 -0.04 26.92 21.39
C GLU A 194 -1.13 26.55 20.38
N LYS A 195 -0.79 26.43 19.08
CA LYS A 195 -1.70 26.00 18.00
C LYS A 195 -1.67 24.49 17.77
N ASN A 196 -1.01 23.71 18.65
CA ASN A 196 -0.83 22.26 18.56
C ASN A 196 0.02 21.78 17.37
N ARG A 197 0.89 22.62 16.80
CA ARG A 197 1.83 22.25 15.75
C ARG A 197 3.14 21.79 16.38
N LEU A 198 3.76 20.75 15.81
CA LEU A 198 5.03 20.20 16.25
C LEU A 198 6.15 21.19 15.91
N VAL A 199 6.79 21.82 16.90
CA VAL A 199 7.86 22.81 16.70
C VAL A 199 9.26 22.26 16.93
N ALA A 200 9.41 21.12 17.63
CA ALA A 200 10.71 20.47 17.78
C ALA A 200 10.58 18.96 18.02
N VAL A 201 11.54 18.22 17.48
CA VAL A 201 11.80 16.80 17.78
C VAL A 201 13.24 16.69 18.25
N LYS A 202 13.46 16.13 19.43
CA LYS A 202 14.79 15.81 19.95
C LYS A 202 14.95 14.31 19.97
N ASP A 203 15.96 13.79 19.25
CA ASP A 203 16.26 12.36 19.18
C ASP A 203 16.99 11.85 20.44
N ALA A 204 17.20 10.53 20.52
CA ALA A 204 17.89 9.89 21.64
C ALA A 204 19.37 10.32 21.79
N ASN A 205 20.00 10.80 20.72
CA ASN A 205 21.38 11.31 20.72
C ASN A 205 21.47 12.79 21.16
N GLY A 206 20.31 13.43 21.34
CA GLY A 206 20.22 14.82 21.74
C GLY A 206 20.16 15.83 20.59
N ASN A 207 20.16 15.38 19.34
CA ASN A 207 20.00 16.26 18.19
C ASN A 207 18.57 16.79 18.14
N THR A 208 18.40 18.06 17.82
CA THR A 208 17.08 18.67 17.76
C THR A 208 16.79 19.18 16.36
N THR A 209 15.72 18.69 15.76
CA THR A 209 15.13 19.25 14.54
C THR A 209 14.01 20.20 14.95
N SER A 210 14.02 21.43 14.44
CA SER A 210 13.01 22.45 14.76
C SER A 210 12.28 22.94 13.51
N TYR A 211 11.04 23.42 13.71
CA TYR A 211 10.14 23.84 12.64
C TYR A 211 9.52 25.20 12.95
N THR A 212 9.39 26.05 11.94
CA THR A 212 8.58 27.27 12.01
C THR A 212 7.40 27.17 11.04
N TYR A 213 6.37 27.98 11.26
CA TYR A 213 5.12 27.87 10.53
C TYR A 213 4.52 29.21 10.17
N ASP A 214 3.89 29.26 8.98
CA ASP A 214 2.85 30.24 8.68
C ASP A 214 1.53 29.49 8.45
N GLY A 215 0.48 29.84 9.22
CA GLY A 215 -0.75 29.05 9.24
C GLY A 215 -0.48 27.58 9.58
N ALA A 216 -0.81 26.67 8.66
CA ALA A 216 -0.57 25.24 8.76
C ALA A 216 0.74 24.80 8.06
N CYS A 217 1.33 25.67 7.23
CA CYS A 217 2.49 25.33 6.42
C CYS A 217 3.79 25.52 7.19
N VAL A 218 4.72 24.56 7.07
CA VAL A 218 6.09 24.66 7.61
C VAL A 218 6.87 25.64 6.74
N THR A 219 7.32 26.76 7.31
CA THR A 219 8.12 27.78 6.60
C THR A 219 9.61 27.57 6.73
N SER A 220 10.07 26.88 7.80
CA SER A 220 11.45 26.41 7.88
C SER A 220 11.59 25.14 8.69
N MET A 221 12.64 24.36 8.39
CA MET A 221 13.13 23.23 9.18
C MET A 221 14.63 23.44 9.43
N THR A 222 15.05 23.32 10.67
CA THR A 222 16.48 23.33 11.04
C THR A 222 16.83 22.01 11.69
N ASP A 223 17.86 21.31 11.17
CA ASP A 223 18.33 20.04 11.71
C ASP A 223 19.22 20.21 12.97
N GLY A 224 19.62 19.08 13.56
CA GLY A 224 20.49 19.08 14.76
C GLY A 224 21.91 19.61 14.53
N ALA A 225 22.35 19.77 13.28
CA ALA A 225 23.62 20.36 12.90
C ALA A 225 23.51 21.88 12.64
N GLY A 226 22.30 22.44 12.66
CA GLY A 226 22.02 23.84 12.41
C GLY A 226 21.76 24.17 10.92
N ASN A 227 21.68 23.17 10.05
CA ASN A 227 21.32 23.37 8.64
C ASN A 227 19.84 23.74 8.54
N THR A 228 19.52 24.79 7.78
CA THR A 228 18.14 25.29 7.66
C THR A 228 17.65 25.22 6.22
N TRP A 229 16.49 24.59 6.03
CA TRP A 229 15.70 24.62 4.80
C TRP A 229 14.55 25.60 4.98
N ASN A 230 14.27 26.42 3.94
CA ASN A 230 13.14 27.33 3.93
C ASN A 230 12.16 26.96 2.82
N TYR A 231 10.87 27.07 3.09
CA TYR A 231 9.78 26.66 2.23
C TYR A 231 8.85 27.82 1.94
N THR A 232 8.41 27.95 0.70
CA THR A 232 7.34 28.90 0.33
C THR A 232 6.17 28.14 -0.33
N TYR A 233 5.00 28.73 -0.22
CA TYR A 233 3.75 28.10 -0.66
C TYR A 233 2.90 29.09 -1.45
N ASP A 234 2.04 28.57 -2.32
CA ASP A 234 1.00 29.35 -2.96
C ASP A 234 -0.24 29.53 -2.06
N ALA A 235 -1.24 30.25 -2.57
CA ALA A 235 -2.49 30.50 -1.85
C ALA A 235 -3.34 29.24 -1.55
N MET A 236 -3.03 28.12 -2.20
CA MET A 236 -3.65 26.80 -1.97
C MET A 236 -2.79 25.89 -1.07
N ASN A 237 -1.75 26.45 -0.43
CA ASN A 237 -0.78 25.73 0.40
C ASN A 237 0.03 24.65 -0.35
N ARG A 238 0.24 24.80 -1.67
CA ARG A 238 1.12 23.93 -2.45
C ARG A 238 2.55 24.48 -2.40
N LEU A 239 3.55 23.60 -2.24
CA LEU A 239 4.96 23.96 -2.09
C LEU A 239 5.52 24.61 -3.37
N LEU A 240 5.83 25.90 -3.35
CA LEU A 240 6.41 26.63 -4.47
C LEU A 240 7.92 26.49 -4.53
N THR A 241 8.62 26.73 -3.40
CA THR A 241 10.08 26.65 -3.39
C THR A 241 10.61 25.97 -2.13
N VAL A 242 11.77 25.32 -2.29
CA VAL A 242 12.63 24.90 -1.18
C VAL A 242 13.98 25.59 -1.36
N THR A 243 14.41 26.32 -0.35
CA THR A 243 15.78 26.84 -0.28
C THR A 243 16.58 25.95 0.66
N ASP A 244 17.64 25.32 0.18
CA ASP A 244 18.51 24.46 0.95
C ASP A 244 19.48 25.26 1.85
N PRO A 245 20.23 24.63 2.78
CA PRO A 245 21.17 25.31 3.66
C PRO A 245 22.33 26.01 2.95
N THR A 246 22.60 25.68 1.69
CA THR A 246 23.64 26.32 0.86
C THR A 246 23.13 27.49 0.06
N GLY A 247 21.81 27.76 0.09
CA GLY A 247 21.12 28.79 -0.65
C GLY A 247 20.64 28.35 -2.02
N GLY A 248 20.77 27.07 -2.37
CA GLY A 248 20.22 26.48 -3.59
C GLY A 248 18.68 26.46 -3.53
N ILE A 249 18.02 26.89 -4.61
CA ILE A 249 16.55 26.99 -4.68
C ILE A 249 16.00 26.00 -5.69
N THR A 250 15.14 25.09 -5.24
CA THR A 250 14.27 24.28 -6.11
C THR A 250 12.88 24.90 -6.16
N ALA A 251 12.20 24.80 -7.31
CA ALA A 251 10.88 25.43 -7.47
C ALA A 251 9.92 24.56 -8.27
N ASN A 252 8.64 24.57 -7.88
CA ASN A 252 7.55 23.84 -8.52
C ASN A 252 6.52 24.79 -9.14
N THR A 253 5.95 24.37 -10.27
CA THR A 253 4.77 24.99 -10.89
C THR A 253 3.68 23.93 -11.03
N TYR A 254 2.44 24.33 -10.84
CA TYR A 254 1.30 23.41 -10.78
C TYR A 254 0.24 23.75 -11.83
N ASP A 255 -0.47 22.72 -12.29
CA ASP A 255 -1.70 22.89 -13.07
C ASP A 255 -2.92 23.18 -12.16
N ALA A 256 -4.08 23.30 -12.80
CA ALA A 256 -5.35 23.57 -12.10
C ALA A 256 -5.79 22.44 -11.15
N LEU A 257 -5.29 21.20 -11.36
CA LEU A 257 -5.55 20.03 -10.50
C LEU A 257 -4.54 19.89 -9.36
N GLY A 258 -3.51 20.75 -9.29
CA GLY A 258 -2.46 20.72 -8.28
C GLY A 258 -1.35 19.71 -8.60
N ARG A 259 -1.25 19.22 -9.84
CA ARG A 259 -0.16 18.36 -10.28
C ARG A 259 1.04 19.20 -10.67
N VAL A 260 2.26 18.75 -10.35
CA VAL A 260 3.49 19.45 -10.74
C VAL A 260 3.67 19.33 -12.26
N ILE A 261 3.65 20.43 -12.98
CA ILE A 261 3.89 20.48 -14.43
C ILE A 261 5.31 20.92 -14.77
N LYS A 262 6.02 21.52 -13.80
CA LYS A 262 7.40 21.98 -13.97
C LYS A 262 8.12 21.97 -12.64
N GLU A 263 9.33 21.39 -12.63
CA GLU A 263 10.30 21.49 -11.56
C GLU A 263 11.52 22.26 -12.04
N THR A 264 12.10 23.09 -11.19
CA THR A 264 13.38 23.77 -11.45
C THR A 264 14.33 23.40 -10.31
N ASP A 265 15.49 22.81 -10.60
CA ASP A 265 16.48 22.48 -9.58
C ASP A 265 17.31 23.69 -9.14
N ALA A 266 18.17 23.50 -8.14
CA ALA A 266 19.03 24.55 -7.60
C ALA A 266 20.05 25.12 -8.60
N ALA A 267 20.36 24.43 -9.69
CA ALA A 267 21.20 24.88 -10.79
C ALA A 267 20.41 25.64 -11.85
N GLY A 268 19.07 25.73 -11.72
CA GLY A 268 18.18 26.34 -12.71
C GLY A 268 17.77 25.41 -13.85
N ALA A 269 18.12 24.11 -13.76
CA ALA A 269 17.70 23.15 -14.76
C ALA A 269 16.22 22.78 -14.58
N VAL A 270 15.53 22.56 -15.69
CA VAL A 270 14.08 22.44 -15.74
C VAL A 270 13.66 21.06 -16.20
N THR A 271 12.75 20.42 -15.46
CA THR A 271 12.01 19.23 -15.88
C THR A 271 10.54 19.58 -16.05
N VAL A 272 9.92 19.16 -17.17
CA VAL A 272 8.51 19.41 -17.49
C VAL A 272 7.73 18.12 -17.57
N TYR A 273 6.54 18.07 -16.98
CA TYR A 273 5.63 16.92 -16.96
C TYR A 273 4.35 17.24 -17.76
N THR A 274 3.92 16.29 -18.56
CA THR A 274 2.62 16.33 -19.26
C THR A 274 1.76 15.18 -18.75
N TYR A 275 0.48 15.43 -18.58
CA TYR A 275 -0.48 14.47 -18.04
C TYR A 275 -1.66 14.29 -19.00
N ASP A 276 -2.24 13.10 -18.96
CA ASP A 276 -3.57 12.89 -19.52
C ASP A 276 -4.67 13.47 -18.59
N PRO A 277 -5.93 13.50 -19.04
CA PRO A 277 -7.04 13.97 -18.21
C PRO A 277 -7.24 13.20 -16.91
N ALA A 278 -6.99 11.86 -16.87
CA ALA A 278 -7.12 11.02 -15.69
C ALA A 278 -5.93 11.13 -14.71
N GLY A 279 -4.82 11.79 -15.13
CA GLY A 279 -3.68 12.11 -14.26
C GLY A 279 -2.44 11.25 -14.48
N ALA A 280 -2.42 10.38 -15.46
CA ALA A 280 -1.20 9.64 -15.83
C ALA A 280 -0.19 10.57 -16.52
N VAL A 281 1.12 10.38 -16.21
CA VAL A 281 2.21 11.14 -16.85
C VAL A 281 2.43 10.60 -18.27
N THR A 282 2.11 11.38 -19.30
CA THR A 282 2.27 10.99 -20.72
C THR A 282 3.61 11.42 -21.31
N ALA A 283 4.25 12.45 -20.74
CA ALA A 283 5.61 12.84 -21.16
C ALA A 283 6.38 13.51 -20.02
N ILE A 284 7.70 13.29 -20.05
CA ILE A 284 8.68 13.99 -19.20
C ILE A 284 9.74 14.57 -20.12
N THR A 285 9.92 15.90 -20.08
CA THR A 285 11.03 16.57 -20.77
C THR A 285 12.08 16.95 -19.73
N ASP A 286 13.29 16.43 -19.90
CA ASP A 286 14.41 16.67 -19.00
C ASP A 286 15.06 18.05 -19.20
N LYS A 287 16.07 18.33 -18.40
CA LYS A 287 16.83 19.60 -18.41
C LYS A 287 17.61 19.85 -19.72
N GLU A 288 17.91 18.82 -20.49
CA GLU A 288 18.52 18.91 -21.81
C GLU A 288 17.48 19.13 -22.92
N GLY A 289 16.19 19.18 -22.60
CA GLY A 289 15.08 19.28 -23.54
C GLY A 289 14.72 17.97 -24.22
N GLN A 290 15.23 16.84 -23.71
CA GLN A 290 14.95 15.51 -24.24
C GLN A 290 13.66 14.97 -23.60
N THR A 291 12.79 14.37 -24.44
CA THR A 291 11.46 13.96 -23.99
C THR A 291 11.32 12.43 -24.05
N SER A 292 10.96 11.86 -22.89
CA SER A 292 10.44 10.50 -22.77
C SER A 292 8.93 10.52 -22.78
N THR A 293 8.29 9.52 -23.42
CA THR A 293 6.84 9.43 -23.52
C THR A 293 6.32 8.10 -22.97
N PHE A 294 5.08 8.10 -22.45
CA PHE A 294 4.46 6.94 -21.81
C PHE A 294 3.03 6.76 -22.30
N THR A 295 2.62 5.49 -22.45
CA THR A 295 1.24 5.13 -22.77
C THR A 295 0.69 4.18 -21.72
N TYR A 296 -0.63 4.21 -21.54
CA TYR A 296 -1.32 3.46 -20.51
C TYR A 296 -2.56 2.78 -21.08
N ASP A 297 -2.96 1.68 -20.48
CA ASP A 297 -4.26 1.05 -20.74
C ASP A 297 -5.38 1.76 -19.94
N ALA A 298 -6.60 1.28 -20.12
CA ALA A 298 -7.77 1.86 -19.46
C ALA A 298 -7.83 1.61 -17.92
N MET A 299 -6.96 0.74 -17.38
CA MET A 299 -6.74 0.54 -15.95
C MET A 299 -5.60 1.40 -15.40
N ASN A 300 -5.07 2.34 -16.23
CA ASN A 300 -3.94 3.20 -15.90
C ASN A 300 -2.63 2.43 -15.62
N ARG A 301 -2.47 1.23 -16.23
CA ARG A 301 -1.23 0.46 -16.18
C ARG A 301 -0.37 0.84 -17.40
N MET A 302 0.94 1.00 -17.21
CA MET A 302 1.85 1.41 -18.28
C MET A 302 1.94 0.34 -19.37
N LEU A 303 1.59 0.69 -20.62
CA LEU A 303 1.76 -0.16 -21.81
C LEU A 303 3.12 0.04 -22.48
N SER A 304 3.62 1.28 -22.50
CA SER A 304 4.94 1.55 -23.05
C SER A 304 5.61 2.76 -22.41
N GLY A 305 6.94 2.75 -22.44
CA GLY A 305 7.78 3.92 -22.16
C GLY A 305 8.82 4.03 -23.27
N THR A 306 8.89 5.19 -23.94
CA THR A 306 9.85 5.48 -25.01
C THR A 306 10.82 6.55 -24.54
N ASP A 307 12.11 6.26 -24.58
CA ASP A 307 13.17 7.22 -24.23
C ASP A 307 13.39 8.26 -25.34
N PRO A 308 14.19 9.32 -25.12
CA PRO A 308 14.46 10.35 -26.13
C PRO A 308 15.19 9.85 -27.38
N LEU A 309 15.81 8.68 -27.33
CA LEU A 309 16.49 8.06 -28.46
C LEU A 309 15.54 7.19 -29.30
N GLY A 310 14.29 7.00 -28.84
CA GLY A 310 13.29 6.18 -29.49
C GLY A 310 13.30 4.71 -29.04
N ASN A 311 14.12 4.34 -28.07
CA ASN A 311 14.08 2.99 -27.49
C ASN A 311 12.79 2.84 -26.68
N THR A 312 12.03 1.79 -26.97
CA THR A 312 10.72 1.57 -26.34
C THR A 312 10.72 0.28 -25.54
N LEU A 313 10.30 0.39 -24.28
CA LEU A 313 9.90 -0.73 -23.42
C LEU A 313 8.40 -0.90 -23.54
N THR A 314 7.92 -2.14 -23.72
CA THR A 314 6.50 -2.46 -23.73
C THR A 314 6.14 -3.51 -22.67
N TYR A 315 4.88 -3.48 -22.21
CA TYR A 315 4.38 -4.34 -21.15
C TYR A 315 3.02 -4.94 -21.53
N THR A 316 2.78 -6.18 -21.08
CA THR A 316 1.44 -6.79 -21.14
C THR A 316 1.04 -7.31 -19.76
N TYR A 317 -0.27 -7.46 -19.54
CA TYR A 317 -0.82 -7.81 -18.24
C TYR A 317 -1.87 -8.90 -18.39
N ASP A 318 -2.07 -9.69 -17.31
CA ASP A 318 -3.21 -10.60 -17.20
C ASP A 318 -4.47 -9.88 -16.68
N GLY A 319 -5.55 -10.64 -16.52
CA GLY A 319 -6.84 -10.13 -16.05
C GLY A 319 -6.81 -9.63 -14.59
N ASN A 320 -5.88 -10.12 -13.77
CA ASN A 320 -5.68 -9.67 -12.39
C ASN A 320 -4.76 -8.44 -12.29
N GLY A 321 -4.17 -7.99 -13.42
CA GLY A 321 -3.25 -6.86 -13.48
C GLY A 321 -1.79 -7.23 -13.23
N ASN A 322 -1.44 -8.50 -13.19
CA ASN A 322 -0.06 -8.94 -13.10
C ASN A 322 0.65 -8.74 -14.44
N ARG A 323 1.90 -8.27 -14.43
CA ARG A 323 2.68 -8.05 -15.65
C ARG A 323 3.15 -9.38 -16.25
N LEU A 324 2.62 -9.76 -17.41
CA LEU A 324 3.00 -10.99 -18.12
C LEU A 324 4.31 -10.86 -18.88
N THR A 325 4.53 -9.71 -19.54
CA THR A 325 5.75 -9.51 -20.33
C THR A 325 6.34 -8.12 -20.16
N GLN A 326 7.64 -8.04 -20.40
CA GLN A 326 8.38 -6.81 -20.62
C GLN A 326 9.29 -7.02 -21.83
N THR A 327 9.11 -6.22 -22.89
CA THR A 327 9.90 -6.31 -24.13
C THR A 327 10.70 -5.02 -24.31
N ASP A 328 12.00 -5.12 -24.54
CA ASP A 328 12.88 -3.98 -24.77
C ASP A 328 12.93 -3.57 -26.27
N ALA A 329 13.72 -2.53 -26.57
CA ALA A 329 13.87 -2.00 -27.93
C ALA A 329 14.51 -3.00 -28.90
N GLU A 330 15.33 -3.93 -28.41
CA GLU A 330 15.93 -5.02 -29.16
C GLU A 330 15.01 -6.23 -29.33
N GLN A 331 13.72 -6.09 -28.95
CA GLN A 331 12.70 -7.16 -28.96
C GLN A 331 13.04 -8.35 -28.05
N GLN A 332 13.85 -8.13 -27.02
CA GLN A 332 14.10 -9.14 -26.01
C GLN A 332 12.98 -9.09 -24.97
N THR A 333 12.30 -10.22 -24.78
CA THR A 333 11.15 -10.30 -23.90
C THR A 333 11.46 -11.10 -22.65
N ILE A 334 11.20 -10.49 -21.49
CA ILE A 334 11.13 -11.19 -20.21
C ILE A 334 9.66 -11.59 -19.99
N GLN A 335 9.42 -12.84 -19.61
CA GLN A 335 8.08 -13.36 -19.30
C GLN A 335 7.97 -13.70 -17.81
N TYR A 336 6.80 -13.46 -17.24
CA TYR A 336 6.49 -13.74 -15.84
C TYR A 336 5.30 -14.69 -15.77
N THR A 337 5.39 -15.67 -14.87
CA THR A 337 4.29 -16.59 -14.53
C THR A 337 3.95 -16.42 -13.06
N TYR A 338 2.66 -16.52 -12.76
CA TYR A 338 2.14 -16.29 -11.41
C TYR A 338 1.42 -17.53 -10.89
N ASP A 339 1.37 -17.66 -9.58
CA ASP A 339 0.45 -18.62 -8.93
C ASP A 339 -0.92 -17.97 -8.67
N ALA A 340 -1.84 -18.76 -8.14
CA ALA A 340 -3.21 -18.34 -7.84
C ALA A 340 -3.32 -17.24 -6.76
N MET A 341 -2.21 -16.88 -6.10
CA MET A 341 -2.09 -15.77 -5.14
C MET A 341 -1.42 -14.54 -5.76
N ASN A 342 -1.25 -14.49 -7.10
CA ASN A 342 -0.59 -13.42 -7.85
C ASN A 342 0.90 -13.24 -7.47
N ARG A 343 1.59 -14.29 -7.01
CA ARG A 343 3.03 -14.26 -6.70
C ARG A 343 3.82 -14.80 -7.89
N VAL A 344 4.95 -14.15 -8.25
CA VAL A 344 5.79 -14.58 -9.38
C VAL A 344 6.44 -15.93 -9.09
N THR A 345 6.03 -16.97 -9.82
CA THR A 345 6.62 -18.33 -9.72
C THR A 345 7.75 -18.56 -10.71
N GLU A 346 7.69 -17.95 -11.89
CA GLU A 346 8.74 -18.08 -12.90
C GLU A 346 9.04 -16.73 -13.56
N THR A 347 10.31 -16.51 -13.87
CA THR A 347 10.80 -15.40 -14.72
C THR A 347 11.68 -16.00 -15.80
N ALA A 348 11.22 -15.93 -17.05
CA ALA A 348 11.97 -16.38 -18.23
C ALA A 348 12.62 -15.19 -18.94
N ASP A 349 13.91 -15.26 -19.24
CA ASP A 349 14.56 -14.26 -20.07
C ASP A 349 14.32 -14.51 -21.59
N ALA A 350 14.75 -13.57 -22.43
CA ALA A 350 14.57 -13.65 -23.89
C ALA A 350 15.23 -14.88 -24.55
N LYS A 351 16.13 -15.57 -23.85
CA LYS A 351 16.77 -16.81 -24.30
C LYS A 351 16.05 -18.06 -23.78
N GLY A 352 14.97 -17.89 -23.04
CA GLY A 352 14.19 -18.96 -22.43
C GLY A 352 14.82 -19.57 -21.16
N ALA A 353 15.85 -18.90 -20.59
CA ALA A 353 16.39 -19.34 -19.31
C ALA A 353 15.48 -18.91 -18.16
N VAL A 354 15.08 -19.84 -17.29
CA VAL A 354 14.03 -19.63 -16.28
C VAL A 354 14.61 -19.59 -14.87
N GLN A 355 14.25 -18.55 -14.11
CA GLN A 355 14.37 -18.52 -12.66
C GLN A 355 13.01 -18.90 -12.06
N LYS A 356 13.01 -19.71 -10.98
CA LYS A 356 11.79 -20.15 -10.29
C LYS A 356 11.80 -19.75 -8.83
N ASN A 357 10.62 -19.39 -8.31
CA ASN A 357 10.41 -19.09 -6.90
C ASN A 357 9.31 -19.99 -6.33
N THR A 358 9.44 -20.37 -5.07
CA THR A 358 8.36 -20.99 -4.29
C THR A 358 8.12 -20.22 -3.01
N TYR A 359 6.90 -20.31 -2.48
CA TYR A 359 6.45 -19.51 -1.35
C TYR A 359 5.76 -20.36 -0.30
N ASP A 360 5.75 -19.87 0.92
CA ASP A 360 4.91 -20.42 1.99
C ASP A 360 3.54 -19.71 2.08
N GLY A 361 2.73 -20.15 3.05
CA GLY A 361 1.40 -19.56 3.30
C GLY A 361 1.42 -18.13 3.85
N ALA A 362 2.57 -17.57 4.21
CA ALA A 362 2.73 -16.16 4.60
C ALA A 362 3.35 -15.30 3.48
N ASP A 363 3.37 -15.83 2.23
CA ASP A 363 3.92 -15.19 1.03
C ASP A 363 5.44 -14.95 1.08
N ARG A 364 6.15 -15.70 1.97
CA ARG A 364 7.60 -15.62 2.07
C ARG A 364 8.25 -16.61 1.11
N ILE A 365 9.38 -16.21 0.50
CA ILE A 365 10.13 -17.06 -0.44
C ILE A 365 10.72 -18.25 0.32
N LEU A 366 10.43 -19.47 -0.14
CA LEU A 366 11.05 -20.71 0.34
C LEU A 366 12.26 -21.10 -0.50
N THR A 367 12.17 -20.96 -1.83
CA THR A 367 13.30 -21.25 -2.72
C THR A 367 13.39 -20.26 -3.86
N VAL A 368 14.62 -19.98 -4.30
CA VAL A 368 14.94 -19.30 -5.55
C VAL A 368 15.85 -20.20 -6.35
N THR A 369 15.38 -20.73 -7.48
CA THR A 369 16.15 -21.59 -8.37
C THR A 369 16.61 -20.78 -9.57
N ASP A 370 17.90 -20.73 -9.82
CA ASP A 370 18.45 -20.02 -10.97
C ASP A 370 18.25 -20.80 -12.28
N ARG A 371 18.64 -20.19 -13.41
CA ARG A 371 18.52 -20.76 -14.76
C ARG A 371 19.43 -21.98 -15.00
N LEU A 372 20.35 -22.32 -14.10
CA LEU A 372 21.20 -23.50 -14.15
C LEU A 372 20.65 -24.63 -13.28
N GLY A 373 19.57 -24.37 -12.53
CA GLY A 373 18.95 -25.31 -11.62
C GLY A 373 19.55 -25.29 -10.20
N ASN A 374 20.46 -24.35 -9.89
CA ASN A 374 20.96 -24.19 -8.52
C ASN A 374 19.95 -23.42 -7.68
N ALA A 375 19.67 -23.88 -6.47
CA ALA A 375 18.65 -23.30 -5.61
C ALA A 375 19.24 -22.69 -4.34
N GLU A 376 18.81 -21.48 -4.03
CA GLU A 376 18.87 -20.93 -2.68
C GLU A 376 17.59 -21.32 -1.93
N SER A 377 17.68 -21.63 -0.65
CA SER A 377 16.51 -21.97 0.16
C SER A 377 16.50 -21.27 1.50
N TYR A 378 15.29 -20.99 1.98
CA TYR A 378 15.05 -20.21 3.19
C TYR A 378 14.10 -20.98 4.11
N THR A 379 14.40 -21.02 5.40
CA THR A 379 13.50 -21.58 6.39
C THR A 379 13.10 -20.51 7.41
N TYR A 380 11.90 -20.65 7.93
CA TYR A 380 11.31 -19.68 8.85
C TYR A 380 10.85 -20.39 10.12
N ASP A 381 10.99 -19.72 11.25
CA ASP A 381 10.35 -20.15 12.48
C ASP A 381 8.82 -20.20 12.26
N PRO A 382 8.18 -21.34 12.54
CA PRO A 382 6.76 -21.49 12.24
C PRO A 382 5.86 -20.60 13.09
N VAL A 383 6.34 -20.13 14.26
CA VAL A 383 5.55 -19.31 15.19
C VAL A 383 6.01 -17.87 15.20
N LYS A 384 7.31 -17.61 15.31
CA LYS A 384 7.88 -16.26 15.28
C LYS A 384 7.83 -15.63 13.88
N GLN A 385 7.78 -16.48 12.84
CA GLN A 385 7.78 -16.12 11.44
C GLN A 385 9.06 -15.39 10.97
N SER A 386 10.10 -15.36 11.79
CA SER A 386 11.43 -14.88 11.43
C SER A 386 12.21 -15.92 10.62
N MET A 387 13.12 -15.46 9.74
CA MET A 387 14.04 -16.37 9.05
C MET A 387 15.00 -17.02 10.06
N VAL A 388 15.11 -18.36 10.03
CA VAL A 388 16.02 -19.12 10.89
C VAL A 388 17.20 -19.69 10.15
N SER A 389 17.12 -19.92 8.85
CA SER A 389 18.28 -20.25 8.03
C SER A 389 18.11 -19.87 6.57
N ALA A 390 19.24 -19.66 5.90
CA ALA A 390 19.34 -19.57 4.45
C ALA A 390 20.45 -20.50 3.97
N ALA A 391 20.20 -21.28 2.92
CA ALA A 391 21.21 -22.05 2.21
C ALA A 391 21.50 -21.37 0.87
N ASP A 392 22.78 -21.19 0.54
CA ASP A 392 23.22 -20.67 -0.75
C ASP A 392 23.14 -21.76 -1.85
N ARG A 393 23.52 -21.41 -3.08
CA ARG A 393 23.48 -22.29 -4.26
C ARG A 393 24.46 -23.46 -4.18
N GLU A 394 25.50 -23.37 -3.37
CA GLU A 394 26.47 -24.43 -3.07
C GLU A 394 26.00 -25.31 -1.90
N GLY A 395 24.90 -24.96 -1.23
CA GLY A 395 24.35 -25.68 -0.08
C GLY A 395 24.97 -25.30 1.26
N ASN A 396 25.73 -24.20 1.33
CA ASN A 396 26.25 -23.70 2.60
C ASN A 396 25.09 -23.02 3.36
N VAL A 397 24.93 -23.39 4.63
CA VAL A 397 23.82 -22.91 5.47
C VAL A 397 24.31 -21.84 6.43
N THR A 398 23.65 -20.68 6.41
CA THR A 398 23.76 -19.64 7.43
C THR A 398 22.54 -19.71 8.33
N SER A 399 22.74 -19.83 9.64
CA SER A 399 21.66 -19.82 10.65
C SER A 399 21.54 -18.46 11.32
N TYR A 400 20.31 -18.08 11.65
CA TYR A 400 19.95 -16.83 12.32
C TYR A 400 19.25 -17.16 13.65
N GLU A 401 19.56 -16.40 14.69
CA GLU A 401 18.97 -16.54 16.04
C GLU A 401 17.89 -15.47 16.30
#